data_be128bdd9bd997edcc65e2f55e396eff
#
_entry.id   be128bdd9bd997edcc65e2f55e396eff
#
_cell.length_a   1.000
_cell.length_b   1.000
_cell.length_c   1.000
_cell.angle_alpha   90.00
_cell.angle_beta   90.00
_cell.angle_gamma   90.00
#
_symmetry.space_group_name_H-M   'P 1'
#
loop_
_entity.id
_entity.type
_entity.pdbx_description
1 polymer ?
#
loop_
_entity_poly.entity_id
_entity_poly.type
_entity_poly.pdbx_seq_one_letter_code
_entity_poly.pdbx_strand_id
1 'polypeptide(L)'
;MNRIESFALQSALKIDKPFIHNSFFPITEDKYITFNGGSQGEGKKYHLFQEVISLILPYLEKNHIALYQLGVPGEQTFENCNVLVGATNVNQASYILSQSLMHFGVDGLLNHIASALDKPVVALYSGLPPEVCSPYFSKKGKLVNLSWKDEEHLPSYNENEPSKTINKIKPEEIALNILNLLGIDNDL
;
A
#
# COMPACT_ATOMS: atom_id res chain seq x y z
N MET A 1 8.57 2.47 18.91
CA MET A 1 7.57 1.43 19.30
C MET A 1 6.41 1.48 18.32
N ASN A 2 6.03 0.34 17.75
CA ASN A 2 4.87 0.27 16.85
C ASN A 2 3.57 0.50 17.64
N ARG A 3 2.56 1.05 16.98
CA ARG A 3 1.24 1.35 17.58
C ARG A 3 0.57 0.09 18.15
N ILE A 4 0.72 -1.07 17.49
CA ILE A 4 0.18 -2.35 17.98
C ILE A 4 0.84 -2.74 19.32
N GLU A 5 2.15 -2.58 19.44
CA GLU A 5 2.87 -2.84 20.70
C GLU A 5 2.39 -1.90 21.82
N SER A 6 2.19 -0.63 21.50
CA SER A 6 1.67 0.35 22.45
C SER A 6 0.28 -0.05 22.97
N PHE A 7 -0.64 -0.44 22.07
CA PHE A 7 -1.97 -0.91 22.47
C PHE A 7 -1.93 -2.20 23.29
N ALA A 8 -1.09 -3.14 22.90
CA ALA A 8 -0.92 -4.40 23.64
C ALA A 8 -0.43 -4.16 25.08
N LEU A 9 0.55 -3.29 25.26
CA LEU A 9 1.06 -2.90 26.57
C LEU A 9 -0.03 -2.23 27.44
N GLN A 10 -0.79 -1.31 26.86
CA GLN A 10 -1.85 -0.59 27.59
C GLN A 10 -3.01 -1.49 27.99
N SER A 11 -3.34 -2.49 27.19
CA SER A 11 -4.45 -3.42 27.42
C SER A 11 -4.04 -4.72 28.10
N ALA A 12 -2.73 -4.93 28.35
CA ALA A 12 -2.16 -6.18 28.87
C ALA A 12 -2.50 -7.41 27.99
N LEU A 13 -2.69 -7.21 26.68
CA LEU A 13 -2.99 -8.27 25.73
C LEU A 13 -1.73 -8.76 25.02
N LYS A 14 -1.68 -10.05 24.73
CA LYS A 14 -0.64 -10.62 23.88
C LYS A 14 -0.93 -10.30 22.40
N ILE A 15 0.11 -9.89 21.68
CA ILE A 15 0.01 -9.72 20.23
C ILE A 15 0.05 -11.09 19.57
N ASP A 16 -0.92 -11.37 18.72
CA ASP A 16 -0.95 -12.55 17.86
C ASP A 16 -1.36 -12.16 16.43
N LYS A 17 -1.08 -13.04 15.46
CA LYS A 17 -1.44 -12.80 14.06
C LYS A 17 -2.96 -12.72 13.94
N PRO A 18 -3.50 -11.64 13.34
CA PRO A 18 -4.94 -11.48 13.21
C PRO A 18 -5.51 -12.51 12.22
N PHE A 19 -6.70 -12.98 12.50
CA PHE A 19 -7.50 -13.70 11.51
C PHE A 19 -8.14 -12.69 10.56
N ILE A 20 -7.87 -12.83 9.27
CA ILE A 20 -8.42 -11.96 8.23
C ILE A 20 -9.60 -12.67 7.56
N HIS A 21 -10.80 -12.17 7.82
CA HIS A 21 -11.99 -12.61 7.08
C HIS A 21 -11.90 -12.18 5.62
N ASN A 22 -12.24 -13.09 4.72
CA ASN A 22 -12.36 -12.80 3.30
C ASN A 22 -13.67 -13.32 2.74
N SER A 23 -14.21 -12.63 1.74
CA SER A 23 -15.38 -13.03 0.97
C SER A 23 -15.03 -13.00 -0.50
N PHE A 24 -15.43 -14.01 -1.22
CA PHE A 24 -15.17 -14.15 -2.65
C PHE A 24 -15.52 -12.87 -3.43
N PHE A 25 -14.64 -12.48 -4.33
CA PHE A 25 -14.88 -11.46 -5.34
C PHE A 25 -14.27 -11.93 -6.67
N PRO A 26 -15.03 -11.89 -7.79
CA PRO A 26 -14.56 -12.39 -9.07
C PRO A 26 -13.43 -11.49 -9.64
N ILE A 27 -12.28 -12.09 -9.87
CA ILE A 27 -11.14 -11.54 -10.62
C ILE A 27 -10.87 -12.52 -11.75
N THR A 28 -10.69 -12.03 -12.96
CA THR A 28 -10.52 -12.86 -14.17
C THR A 28 -9.06 -13.19 -14.45
N GLU A 29 -8.14 -12.36 -13.96
CA GLU A 29 -6.71 -12.50 -14.19
C GLU A 29 -6.05 -13.43 -13.17
N ASP A 30 -5.27 -14.39 -13.66
CA ASP A 30 -4.54 -15.35 -12.82
C ASP A 30 -3.40 -14.70 -12.02
N LYS A 31 -2.79 -13.65 -12.59
CA LYS A 31 -1.68 -12.93 -11.98
C LYS A 31 -1.98 -11.43 -11.92
N TYR A 32 -1.94 -10.88 -10.73
CA TYR A 32 -2.13 -9.46 -10.56
C TYR A 32 -1.47 -8.92 -9.30
N ILE A 33 -1.25 -7.63 -9.31
CA ILE A 33 -0.88 -6.84 -8.13
C ILE A 33 -2.00 -5.85 -7.83
N THR A 34 -2.04 -5.38 -6.59
CA THR A 34 -3.04 -4.42 -6.14
C THR A 34 -2.39 -3.15 -5.64
N PHE A 35 -3.10 -2.03 -5.74
CA PHE A 35 -2.68 -0.80 -5.10
C PHE A 35 -3.86 0.01 -4.55
N ASN A 36 -3.51 0.88 -3.59
CA ASN A 36 -4.41 1.92 -3.10
C ASN A 36 -3.71 3.28 -3.27
N GLY A 37 -4.21 4.07 -4.20
CA GLY A 37 -3.70 5.41 -4.50
C GLY A 37 -4.46 6.52 -3.81
N GLY A 38 -5.58 6.19 -3.17
CA GLY A 38 -6.48 7.13 -2.54
C GLY A 38 -6.19 7.36 -1.06
N SER A 39 -6.59 8.54 -0.62
CA SER A 39 -6.71 8.89 0.79
C SER A 39 -7.84 9.89 0.93
N GLN A 40 -8.62 9.77 1.99
CA GLN A 40 -9.65 10.76 2.32
C GLN A 40 -9.04 12.08 2.82
N GLY A 41 -7.84 12.02 3.41
CA GLY A 41 -7.12 13.19 3.91
C GLY A 41 -6.08 13.71 2.92
N GLU A 42 -6.01 15.03 2.74
CA GLU A 42 -5.00 15.70 1.90
C GLU A 42 -3.56 15.37 2.34
N GLY A 43 -3.34 15.17 3.63
CA GLY A 43 -2.03 14.85 4.20
C GLY A 43 -1.42 13.53 3.75
N LYS A 44 -2.19 12.64 3.12
CA LYS A 44 -1.71 11.34 2.62
C LYS A 44 -1.83 11.19 1.11
N LYS A 45 -2.25 12.22 0.38
CA LYS A 45 -2.36 12.15 -1.09
C LYS A 45 -0.98 12.17 -1.74
N TYR A 46 -0.68 11.10 -2.46
CA TYR A 46 0.48 11.03 -3.34
C TYR A 46 0.03 11.28 -4.77
N HIS A 47 0.40 12.43 -5.32
CA HIS A 47 -0.11 12.89 -6.62
C HIS A 47 0.54 12.23 -7.82
N LEU A 48 1.68 11.54 -7.63
CA LEU A 48 2.50 10.98 -8.70
C LEU A 48 2.23 9.48 -8.95
N PHE A 49 1.11 8.92 -8.47
CA PHE A 49 0.79 7.50 -8.70
C PHE A 49 0.65 7.17 -10.19
N GLN A 50 0.14 8.10 -11.02
CA GLN A 50 0.04 7.86 -12.46
C GLN A 50 1.41 7.68 -13.10
N GLU A 51 2.42 8.39 -12.61
CA GLU A 51 3.82 8.24 -13.06
C GLU A 51 4.39 6.88 -12.62
N VAL A 52 4.13 6.45 -11.38
CA VAL A 52 4.52 5.12 -10.92
C VAL A 52 3.91 4.03 -11.79
N ILE A 53 2.60 4.12 -12.09
CA ILE A 53 1.89 3.18 -12.96
C ILE A 53 2.54 3.14 -14.34
N SER A 54 2.82 4.30 -14.94
CA SER A 54 3.45 4.41 -16.26
C SER A 54 4.84 3.75 -16.29
N LEU A 55 5.61 3.85 -15.22
CA LEU A 55 6.93 3.23 -15.10
C LEU A 55 6.87 1.70 -14.97
N ILE A 56 5.93 1.16 -14.21
CA ILE A 56 5.84 -0.30 -13.99
C ILE A 56 5.08 -1.02 -15.10
N LEU A 57 4.18 -0.34 -15.80
CA LEU A 57 3.25 -0.95 -16.77
C LEU A 57 3.93 -1.82 -17.83
N PRO A 58 5.01 -1.37 -18.52
CA PRO A 58 5.68 -2.19 -19.54
C PRO A 58 6.21 -3.51 -18.99
N TYR A 59 6.67 -3.51 -17.74
CA TYR A 59 7.18 -4.70 -17.06
C TYR A 59 6.05 -5.65 -16.64
N LEU A 60 4.93 -5.09 -16.17
CA LEU A 60 3.75 -5.88 -15.82
C LEU A 60 3.15 -6.56 -17.05
N GLU A 61 2.99 -5.84 -18.16
CA GLU A 61 2.47 -6.37 -19.43
C GLU A 61 3.34 -7.49 -19.95
N LYS A 62 4.67 -7.30 -19.99
CA LYS A 62 5.64 -8.33 -20.41
C LYS A 62 5.53 -9.62 -19.60
N ASN A 63 5.16 -9.52 -18.33
CA ASN A 63 5.03 -10.65 -17.40
C ASN A 63 3.58 -11.14 -17.24
N HIS A 64 2.62 -10.60 -18.02
CA HIS A 64 1.19 -10.94 -17.94
C HIS A 64 0.61 -10.73 -16.53
N ILE A 65 0.96 -9.61 -15.89
CA ILE A 65 0.50 -9.23 -14.56
C ILE A 65 -0.47 -8.06 -14.70
N ALA A 66 -1.70 -8.23 -14.25
CA ALA A 66 -2.68 -7.14 -14.21
C ALA A 66 -2.48 -6.23 -13.00
N LEU A 67 -2.93 -4.99 -13.10
CA LEU A 67 -2.92 -4.01 -12.02
C LEU A 67 -4.35 -3.69 -11.59
N TYR A 68 -4.65 -3.80 -10.30
CA TYR A 68 -5.96 -3.49 -9.73
C TYR A 68 -5.87 -2.37 -8.71
N GLN A 69 -6.68 -1.34 -8.89
CA GLN A 69 -6.86 -0.28 -7.91
C GLN A 69 -7.97 -0.64 -6.93
N LEU A 70 -7.65 -0.71 -5.64
CA LEU A 70 -8.61 -0.81 -4.55
C LEU A 70 -8.79 0.54 -3.87
N GLY A 71 -9.96 0.79 -3.30
CA GLY A 71 -10.23 2.04 -2.59
C GLY A 71 -11.68 2.19 -2.16
N VAL A 72 -11.96 3.23 -1.39
CA VAL A 72 -13.32 3.56 -0.96
C VAL A 72 -13.99 4.51 -1.96
N PRO A 73 -15.34 4.59 -1.98
CA PRO A 73 -16.05 5.51 -2.88
C PRO A 73 -15.54 6.95 -2.77
N GLY A 74 -15.34 7.61 -3.91
CA GLY A 74 -14.89 9.01 -3.98
C GLY A 74 -13.37 9.21 -3.97
N GLU A 75 -12.57 8.16 -3.87
CA GLU A 75 -11.13 8.25 -4.08
C GLU A 75 -10.80 8.45 -5.56
N GLN A 76 -9.65 9.11 -5.81
CA GLN A 76 -9.14 9.32 -7.17
C GLN A 76 -8.88 7.98 -7.87
N THR A 77 -9.29 7.88 -9.13
CA THR A 77 -8.99 6.76 -10.01
C THR A 77 -7.84 7.08 -10.96
N PHE A 78 -7.12 6.04 -11.39
CA PHE A 78 -5.97 6.17 -12.27
C PHE A 78 -6.18 5.39 -13.57
N GLU A 79 -5.43 5.78 -14.61
CA GLU A 79 -5.48 5.14 -15.91
C GLU A 79 -4.59 3.88 -15.96
N ASN A 80 -4.82 3.02 -16.95
CA ASN A 80 -4.06 1.79 -17.21
C ASN A 80 -4.08 0.77 -16.04
N CYS A 81 -5.19 0.73 -15.30
CA CYS A 81 -5.44 -0.27 -14.27
C CYS A 81 -6.92 -0.65 -14.22
N ASN A 82 -7.22 -1.81 -13.63
CA ASN A 82 -8.59 -2.24 -13.36
C ASN A 82 -9.09 -1.55 -12.08
N VAL A 83 -10.07 -0.66 -12.20
CA VAL A 83 -10.55 0.16 -11.10
C VAL A 83 -11.64 -0.58 -10.30
N LEU A 84 -11.38 -0.85 -9.04
CA LEU A 84 -12.32 -1.42 -8.06
C LEU A 84 -12.61 -0.45 -6.90
N VAL A 85 -12.37 0.84 -7.10
CA VAL A 85 -12.67 1.90 -6.13
C VAL A 85 -14.18 1.91 -5.85
N GLY A 86 -14.55 1.71 -4.58
CA GLY A 86 -15.96 1.64 -4.15
C GLY A 86 -16.71 0.37 -4.54
N ALA A 87 -16.09 -0.57 -5.27
CA ALA A 87 -16.73 -1.80 -5.73
C ALA A 87 -16.67 -2.95 -4.70
N THR A 88 -15.85 -2.83 -3.67
CA THR A 88 -15.59 -3.89 -2.68
C THR A 88 -15.81 -3.42 -1.25
N ASN A 89 -16.31 -4.32 -0.41
CA ASN A 89 -16.19 -4.16 1.03
C ASN A 89 -14.83 -4.70 1.53
N VAL A 90 -14.53 -4.51 2.81
CA VAL A 90 -13.25 -4.91 3.41
C VAL A 90 -12.96 -6.41 3.24
N ASN A 91 -13.96 -7.28 3.41
CA ASN A 91 -13.76 -8.73 3.29
C ASN A 91 -13.50 -9.16 1.84
N GLN A 92 -14.13 -8.49 0.88
CA GLN A 92 -13.88 -8.72 -0.56
C GLN A 92 -12.50 -8.19 -0.96
N ALA A 93 -12.12 -7.00 -0.49
CA ALA A 93 -10.77 -6.47 -0.68
C ALA A 93 -9.71 -7.40 -0.07
N SER A 94 -9.98 -7.99 1.10
CA SER A 94 -9.11 -8.98 1.74
C SER A 94 -8.96 -10.25 0.89
N TYR A 95 -10.04 -10.72 0.25
CA TYR A 95 -9.98 -11.83 -0.69
C TYR A 95 -9.07 -11.50 -1.88
N ILE A 96 -9.27 -10.34 -2.53
CA ILE A 96 -8.45 -9.88 -3.65
C ILE A 96 -6.98 -9.79 -3.24
N LEU A 97 -6.68 -9.19 -2.08
CA LEU A 97 -5.33 -9.12 -1.53
C LEU A 97 -4.73 -10.52 -1.28
N SER A 98 -5.54 -11.47 -0.80
CA SER A 98 -5.06 -12.84 -0.53
C SER A 98 -4.60 -13.59 -1.78
N GLN A 99 -5.14 -13.26 -2.93
CA GLN A 99 -4.79 -13.86 -4.22
C GLN A 99 -3.76 -13.04 -5.00
N SER A 100 -3.53 -11.77 -4.65
CA SER A 100 -2.56 -10.91 -5.34
C SER A 100 -1.12 -11.35 -5.12
N LEU A 101 -0.22 -10.98 -6.04
CA LEU A 101 1.22 -11.18 -5.89
C LEU A 101 1.81 -10.24 -4.84
N MET A 102 1.36 -8.98 -4.81
CA MET A 102 1.78 -7.97 -3.85
C MET A 102 0.76 -6.82 -3.77
N HIS A 103 0.98 -5.93 -2.80
CA HIS A 103 0.24 -4.68 -2.65
C HIS A 103 1.18 -3.48 -2.52
N PHE A 104 0.79 -2.31 -3.05
CA PHE A 104 1.46 -1.05 -2.76
C PHE A 104 0.45 0.08 -2.56
N GLY A 105 0.86 1.10 -1.80
CA GLY A 105 -0.04 2.24 -1.58
C GLY A 105 0.36 3.12 -0.40
N VAL A 106 -0.43 4.15 -0.17
CA VAL A 106 -0.27 5.04 0.99
C VAL A 106 -0.59 4.30 2.30
N ASP A 107 -0.01 4.75 3.40
CA ASP A 107 -0.30 4.21 4.75
C ASP A 107 -1.80 4.11 5.01
N GLY A 108 -2.28 2.88 5.18
CA GLY A 108 -3.69 2.58 5.33
C GLY A 108 -4.00 1.11 5.60
N LEU A 109 -5.29 0.81 5.76
CA LEU A 109 -5.79 -0.51 6.15
C LEU A 109 -5.32 -1.64 5.22
N LEU A 110 -5.29 -1.40 3.89
CA LEU A 110 -4.96 -2.45 2.92
C LEU A 110 -3.51 -2.92 3.04
N ASN A 111 -2.56 -2.04 3.39
CA ASN A 111 -1.17 -2.43 3.68
C ASN A 111 -1.10 -3.39 4.88
N HIS A 112 -1.88 -3.12 5.94
CA HIS A 112 -1.92 -3.99 7.13
C HIS A 112 -2.55 -5.34 6.82
N ILE A 113 -3.62 -5.38 6.04
CA ILE A 113 -4.27 -6.64 5.61
C ILE A 113 -3.31 -7.45 4.73
N ALA A 114 -2.69 -6.83 3.71
CA ALA A 114 -1.73 -7.49 2.83
C ALA A 114 -0.57 -8.11 3.63
N SER A 115 -0.02 -7.35 4.57
CA SER A 115 1.02 -7.81 5.49
C SER A 115 0.58 -9.01 6.34
N ALA A 116 -0.62 -8.95 6.94
CA ALA A 116 -1.17 -10.06 7.73
C ALA A 116 -1.43 -11.31 6.88
N LEU A 117 -1.66 -11.15 5.58
CA LEU A 117 -1.79 -12.23 4.59
C LEU A 117 -0.45 -12.69 4.00
N ASP A 118 0.68 -12.25 4.57
CA ASP A 118 2.04 -12.57 4.11
C ASP A 118 2.36 -12.08 2.68
N LYS A 119 1.64 -11.09 2.17
CA LYS A 119 1.93 -10.50 0.85
C LYS A 119 3.06 -9.49 0.93
N PRO A 120 3.91 -9.38 -0.10
CA PRO A 120 4.85 -8.28 -0.21
C PRO A 120 4.11 -6.93 -0.27
N VAL A 121 4.67 -5.91 0.39
CA VAL A 121 4.07 -4.57 0.48
C VAL A 121 5.11 -3.49 0.25
N VAL A 122 4.76 -2.50 -0.58
CA VAL A 122 5.45 -1.20 -0.64
C VAL A 122 4.50 -0.16 -0.06
N ALA A 123 4.85 0.39 1.09
CA ALA A 123 4.02 1.34 1.83
C ALA A 123 4.64 2.73 1.85
N LEU A 124 3.85 3.76 1.50
CA LEU A 124 4.25 5.16 1.44
C LEU A 124 3.74 5.91 2.66
N TYR A 125 4.62 6.66 3.30
CA TYR A 125 4.29 7.40 4.53
C TYR A 125 4.47 8.90 4.35
N SER A 126 3.59 9.65 5.01
CA SER A 126 3.62 11.12 5.02
C SER A 126 3.98 11.66 6.41
N GLY A 127 2.96 11.91 7.24
CA GLY A 127 3.11 12.59 8.52
C GLY A 127 3.61 11.71 9.67
N LEU A 128 3.27 10.41 9.65
CA LEU A 128 3.69 9.47 10.70
C LEU A 128 4.87 8.63 10.22
N PRO A 129 5.90 8.46 11.05
CA PRO A 129 7.04 7.65 10.68
C PRO A 129 6.69 6.15 10.65
N PRO A 130 7.30 5.36 9.73
CA PRO A 130 7.06 3.93 9.60
C PRO A 130 7.24 3.15 10.91
N GLU A 131 8.17 3.58 11.76
CA GLU A 131 8.46 2.94 13.05
C GLU A 131 7.25 2.89 13.99
N VAL A 132 6.28 3.78 13.76
CA VAL A 132 5.05 3.89 14.55
C VAL A 132 3.89 3.15 13.92
N CYS A 133 3.72 3.25 12.59
CA CYS A 133 2.50 2.83 11.92
C CYS A 133 2.68 1.80 10.80
N SER A 134 3.90 1.30 10.55
CA SER A 134 4.10 0.26 9.53
C SER A 134 3.36 -1.04 9.86
N PRO A 135 3.01 -1.83 8.83
CA PRO A 135 2.43 -3.15 9.01
C PRO A 135 3.29 -4.04 9.90
N TYR A 136 2.67 -4.57 10.97
CA TYR A 136 3.39 -5.28 12.04
C TYR A 136 3.73 -6.73 11.69
N PHE A 137 2.87 -7.38 10.90
CA PHE A 137 2.94 -8.83 10.66
C PHE A 137 3.74 -9.24 9.42
N SER A 138 4.42 -8.30 8.80
CA SER A 138 5.24 -8.59 7.62
C SER A 138 6.44 -9.49 7.93
N LYS A 139 6.67 -10.47 7.07
CA LYS A 139 7.90 -11.26 7.11
C LYS A 139 9.09 -10.43 6.62
N LYS A 140 10.28 -10.79 7.09
CA LYS A 140 11.53 -10.15 6.66
C LYS A 140 11.66 -10.21 5.11
N GLY A 141 11.97 -9.07 4.51
CA GLY A 141 12.16 -8.93 3.06
C GLY A 141 10.87 -8.77 2.25
N LYS A 142 9.70 -8.74 2.91
CA LYS A 142 8.39 -8.53 2.24
C LYS A 142 7.77 -7.16 2.48
N LEU A 143 8.42 -6.29 3.21
CA LEU A 143 7.92 -4.94 3.48
C LEU A 143 8.98 -3.91 3.13
N VAL A 144 8.63 -2.98 2.28
CA VAL A 144 9.40 -1.78 1.98
C VAL A 144 8.59 -0.58 2.45
N ASN A 145 9.16 0.20 3.35
CA ASN A 145 8.58 1.42 3.86
C ASN A 145 9.31 2.62 3.23
N LEU A 146 8.60 3.43 2.46
CA LEU A 146 9.12 4.62 1.83
C LEU A 146 8.58 5.86 2.53
N SER A 147 9.48 6.70 3.02
CA SER A 147 9.13 7.96 3.65
C SER A 147 10.23 8.98 3.39
N TRP A 148 9.83 10.23 3.13
CA TRP A 148 10.78 11.32 3.07
C TRP A 148 11.02 11.86 4.50
N LYS A 149 12.27 11.85 4.94
CA LYS A 149 12.68 12.46 6.21
C LYS A 149 13.30 13.81 5.90
N ASP A 150 12.66 14.86 6.38
CA ASP A 150 13.18 16.22 6.38
C ASP A 150 13.42 16.61 7.83
N GLU A 151 14.58 17.22 8.14
CA GLU A 151 14.93 17.62 9.51
C GLU A 151 13.92 18.63 10.10
N GLU A 152 13.24 19.39 9.24
CA GLU A 152 12.21 20.36 9.63
C GLU A 152 10.80 19.74 9.68
N HIS A 153 10.64 18.45 9.35
CA HIS A 153 9.33 17.83 9.28
C HIS A 153 8.84 17.43 10.67
N LEU A 154 7.89 18.20 11.17
CA LEU A 154 7.09 17.79 12.33
C LEU A 154 5.88 16.97 11.85
N PRO A 155 5.61 15.80 12.45
CA PRO A 155 4.41 15.03 12.15
C PRO A 155 3.16 15.90 12.33
N SER A 156 2.31 15.99 11.30
CA SER A 156 1.02 16.65 11.37
C SER A 156 -0.09 15.62 11.41
N TYR A 157 -1.02 15.81 12.32
CA TYR A 157 -2.26 15.03 12.41
C TYR A 157 -3.44 15.76 11.77
N ASN A 158 -3.20 16.91 11.15
CA ASN A 158 -4.23 17.66 10.45
C ASN A 158 -4.49 17.05 9.07
N GLU A 159 -5.60 16.34 8.94
CA GLU A 159 -5.99 15.67 7.70
C GLU A 159 -6.27 16.63 6.53
N ASN A 160 -6.47 17.91 6.81
CA ASN A 160 -6.74 18.95 5.80
C ASN A 160 -5.47 19.63 5.28
N GLU A 161 -4.32 19.38 5.88
CA GLU A 161 -3.06 19.90 5.38
C GLU A 161 -2.49 19.04 4.26
N PRO A 162 -2.09 19.63 3.11
CA PRO A 162 -1.35 18.91 2.09
C PRO A 162 -0.07 18.29 2.66
N SER A 163 0.25 17.08 2.23
CA SER A 163 1.50 16.45 2.63
C SER A 163 2.70 17.24 2.12
N LYS A 164 3.59 17.60 3.03
CA LYS A 164 4.86 18.25 2.71
C LYS A 164 5.94 17.26 2.27
N THR A 165 5.75 15.99 2.51
CA THR A 165 6.80 14.97 2.41
C THR A 165 6.51 13.83 1.45
N ILE A 166 5.29 13.27 1.42
CA ILE A 166 4.99 12.09 0.61
C ILE A 166 5.26 12.33 -0.89
N ASN A 167 4.96 13.52 -1.40
CA ASN A 167 5.19 13.89 -2.80
C ASN A 167 6.66 14.19 -3.14
N LYS A 168 7.58 14.09 -2.17
CA LYS A 168 9.02 14.12 -2.40
C LYS A 168 9.60 12.73 -2.66
N ILE A 169 8.85 11.66 -2.39
CA ILE A 169 9.23 10.29 -2.74
C ILE A 169 9.15 10.18 -4.27
N LYS A 170 10.25 9.78 -4.90
CA LYS A 170 10.32 9.71 -6.37
C LYS A 170 9.52 8.52 -6.91
N PRO A 171 8.77 8.69 -8.01
CA PRO A 171 8.06 7.59 -8.67
C PRO A 171 8.98 6.42 -9.05
N GLU A 172 10.22 6.71 -9.49
CA GLU A 172 11.22 5.70 -9.86
C GLU A 172 11.61 4.82 -8.66
N GLU A 173 11.74 5.42 -7.48
CA GLU A 173 12.06 4.68 -6.25
C GLU A 173 10.93 3.70 -5.88
N ILE A 174 9.68 4.13 -6.04
CA ILE A 174 8.52 3.28 -5.79
C ILE A 174 8.47 2.15 -6.81
N ALA A 175 8.59 2.49 -8.10
CA ALA A 175 8.56 1.53 -9.21
C ALA A 175 9.66 0.47 -9.06
N LEU A 176 10.90 0.88 -8.77
CA LEU A 176 12.03 -0.01 -8.53
C LEU A 176 11.74 -1.01 -7.40
N ASN A 177 11.20 -0.55 -6.28
CA ASN A 177 10.88 -1.42 -5.14
C ASN A 177 9.74 -2.40 -5.47
N ILE A 178 8.73 -1.98 -6.25
CA ILE A 178 7.66 -2.87 -6.73
C ILE A 178 8.25 -3.99 -7.59
N LEU A 179 9.05 -3.65 -8.61
CA LEU A 179 9.64 -4.62 -9.53
C LEU A 179 10.61 -5.58 -8.81
N ASN A 180 11.42 -5.08 -7.88
CA ASN A 180 12.30 -5.90 -7.05
C ASN A 180 11.53 -6.92 -6.20
N LEU A 181 10.42 -6.51 -5.55
CA LEU A 181 9.59 -7.42 -4.77
C LEU A 181 8.86 -8.47 -5.64
N LEU A 182 8.59 -8.15 -6.90
CA LEU A 182 8.06 -9.10 -7.89
C LEU A 182 9.13 -10.03 -8.48
N GLY A 183 10.42 -9.75 -8.25
CA GLY A 183 11.53 -10.48 -8.87
C GLY A 183 11.64 -10.24 -10.38
N ILE A 184 11.26 -9.06 -10.84
CA ILE A 184 11.31 -8.66 -12.24
C ILE A 184 12.58 -7.84 -12.48
N ASP A 185 13.42 -8.30 -13.42
CA ASP A 185 14.58 -7.54 -13.89
C ASP A 185 14.12 -6.24 -14.56
N ASN A 186 14.75 -5.13 -14.20
CA ASN A 186 14.39 -3.80 -14.67
C ASN A 186 15.63 -2.92 -14.89
N ASP A 187 15.47 -1.90 -15.70
CA ASP A 187 16.48 -0.91 -16.07
C ASP A 187 16.15 0.49 -15.52
N LEU A 188 15.36 0.58 -14.44
CA LEU A 188 14.92 1.83 -13.79
C LEU A 188 16.02 2.45 -12.93
#